data_81ccde2041b2733859ce2f6e8b6cae19
#
_entry.id   81ccde2041b2733859ce2f6e8b6cae19
#
_cell.length_a   1.000
_cell.length_b   1.000
_cell.length_c   1.000
_cell.angle_alpha   90.00
_cell.angle_beta   90.00
_cell.angle_gamma   90.00
#
_symmetry.space_group_name_H-M   'P 1'
#
loop_
_entity.id
_entity.type
_entity.pdbx_description
1 polymer ?
#
loop_
_entity_poly.entity_id
_entity_poly.type
_entity_poly.pdbx_seq_one_letter_code
_entity_poly.pdbx_strand_id
1 'polypeptide(L)'
;DKLIKQNIIPGIKVDKGLKPLPGALEHETYCSGLDGLTERASDYYVRGARFAKWRAVLQITKDGPSDLAVQENAWGLARYARSVQEAGLVPIVEPEILMDGDHSIETTSKIQEHVITEVYKACKLNGVYLEGTLLKPSMTVSGSRVPDSDAKTVAKTTVATLLRCVPATVPGIVFLSGGLSEDQASSYLSEMQHVGDVPWNLSFSFGRALQHSCLKAWGGTDEKAGQKALLERAKANSMASYGVYEPQGSGESLFVSDYKY
;
A
#
# COMPACT_ATOMS: atom_id res chain seq x y z
N ASP A 1 10.62 -22.30 1.89
CA ASP A 1 11.14 -23.24 0.86
C ASP A 1 10.22 -23.38 -0.36
N LYS A 2 8.87 -23.47 -0.23
CA LYS A 2 7.97 -23.63 -1.38
C LYS A 2 8.01 -22.44 -2.34
N LEU A 3 8.07 -21.20 -1.83
CA LEU A 3 8.14 -19.99 -2.63
C LEU A 3 9.46 -19.90 -3.38
N ILE A 4 10.56 -20.07 -2.68
CA ILE A 4 11.93 -19.97 -3.23
C ILE A 4 12.13 -20.98 -4.37
N LYS A 5 11.63 -22.23 -4.22
CA LYS A 5 11.69 -23.27 -5.25
C LYS A 5 10.95 -22.89 -6.55
N GLN A 6 10.05 -21.91 -6.48
CA GLN A 6 9.30 -21.38 -7.62
C GLN A 6 9.80 -19.99 -8.07
N ASN A 7 10.98 -19.58 -7.64
CA ASN A 7 11.56 -18.26 -7.89
C ASN A 7 10.71 -17.10 -7.38
N ILE A 8 9.92 -17.32 -6.31
CA ILE A 8 9.12 -16.29 -5.64
C ILE A 8 9.90 -15.82 -4.41
N ILE A 9 10.24 -14.53 -4.38
CA ILE A 9 10.96 -13.91 -3.26
C ILE A 9 10.02 -13.76 -2.06
N PRO A 10 10.32 -14.36 -0.90
CA PRO A 10 9.50 -14.21 0.29
C PRO A 10 9.79 -12.91 1.03
N GLY A 11 8.75 -12.35 1.63
CA GLY A 11 8.83 -11.20 2.51
C GLY A 11 7.96 -11.36 3.75
N ILE A 12 8.02 -10.39 4.64
CA ILE A 12 7.32 -10.45 5.92
C ILE A 12 6.77 -9.09 6.36
N LYS A 13 5.55 -9.08 6.91
CA LYS A 13 5.01 -7.93 7.65
C LYS A 13 5.65 -7.90 9.04
N VAL A 14 6.31 -6.79 9.40
CA VAL A 14 7.11 -6.70 10.64
C VAL A 14 6.52 -5.77 11.70
N ASP A 15 5.54 -4.95 11.36
CA ASP A 15 4.83 -4.13 12.35
C ASP A 15 3.99 -5.00 13.31
N LYS A 16 3.74 -4.48 14.51
CA LYS A 16 2.96 -5.13 15.58
C LYS A 16 1.55 -4.54 15.72
N GLY A 17 1.07 -3.88 14.67
CA GLY A 17 -0.28 -3.33 14.59
C GLY A 17 -0.42 -1.90 15.13
N LEU A 18 -1.60 -1.36 14.88
CA LEU A 18 -1.96 0.02 15.21
C LEU A 18 -2.25 0.19 16.71
N LYS A 19 -1.84 1.34 17.26
CA LYS A 19 -2.12 1.79 18.62
C LYS A 19 -2.65 3.22 18.56
N PRO A 20 -3.56 3.61 19.48
CA PRO A 20 -3.95 5.01 19.63
C PRO A 20 -2.73 5.91 19.82
N LEU A 21 -2.69 7.05 19.13
CA LEU A 21 -1.59 8.00 19.26
C LEU A 21 -1.89 8.99 20.41
N PRO A 22 -1.12 8.94 21.50
CA PRO A 22 -1.34 9.85 22.62
C PRO A 22 -1.16 11.32 22.22
N GLY A 23 -2.12 12.17 22.60
CA GLY A 23 -2.10 13.60 22.30
C GLY A 23 -2.62 13.97 20.91
N ALA A 24 -2.97 12.99 20.07
CA ALA A 24 -3.58 13.19 18.76
C ALA A 24 -5.13 13.14 18.84
N LEU A 25 -5.79 13.24 17.69
CA LEU A 25 -7.25 13.10 17.60
C LEU A 25 -7.67 11.66 17.95
N GLU A 26 -8.89 11.46 18.43
CA GLU A 26 -9.37 10.18 19.00
C GLU A 26 -9.18 8.96 18.10
N HIS A 27 -9.29 9.13 16.78
CA HIS A 27 -9.17 8.04 15.80
C HIS A 27 -7.75 7.88 15.24
N GLU A 28 -6.82 8.76 15.60
CA GLU A 28 -5.46 8.73 15.05
C GLU A 28 -4.58 7.70 15.76
N THR A 29 -3.77 7.03 14.96
CA THR A 29 -2.96 5.91 15.40
C THR A 29 -1.51 6.04 14.96
N TYR A 30 -0.63 5.33 15.66
CA TYR A 30 0.71 4.99 15.20
C TYR A 30 0.86 3.49 15.11
N CYS A 31 1.87 3.03 14.40
CA CYS A 31 2.14 1.60 14.28
C CYS A 31 3.29 1.19 15.20
N SER A 32 3.03 0.20 16.07
CA SER A 32 4.01 -0.28 17.05
C SER A 32 4.95 -1.34 16.46
N GLY A 33 6.10 -1.58 17.13
CA GLY A 33 7.01 -2.68 16.79
C GLY A 33 8.41 -2.25 16.37
N LEU A 34 8.81 -0.98 16.55
CA LEU A 34 10.15 -0.50 16.23
C LEU A 34 11.22 -1.05 17.18
N ASP A 35 10.85 -1.26 18.46
CA ASP A 35 11.79 -1.78 19.45
C ASP A 35 12.23 -3.21 19.11
N GLY A 36 13.55 -3.43 19.07
CA GLY A 36 14.16 -4.70 18.68
C GLY A 36 13.90 -5.10 17.21
N LEU A 37 13.57 -4.13 16.33
CA LEU A 37 13.22 -4.44 14.94
C LEU A 37 14.44 -4.93 14.14
N THR A 38 15.60 -4.34 14.31
CA THR A 38 16.82 -4.73 13.56
C THR A 38 17.19 -6.18 13.85
N GLU A 39 17.15 -6.60 15.11
CA GLU A 39 17.43 -7.99 15.52
C GLU A 39 16.39 -8.96 14.92
N ARG A 40 15.09 -8.62 15.01
CA ARG A 40 14.02 -9.44 14.39
C ARG A 40 14.17 -9.52 12.88
N ALA A 41 14.52 -8.41 12.23
CA ALA A 41 14.70 -8.35 10.78
C ALA A 41 15.90 -9.22 10.34
N SER A 42 16.99 -9.22 11.11
CA SER A 42 18.14 -10.09 10.86
C SER A 42 17.77 -11.58 10.95
N ASP A 43 16.96 -11.98 11.94
CA ASP A 43 16.44 -13.34 12.03
C ASP A 43 15.54 -13.69 10.82
N TYR A 44 14.68 -12.78 10.39
CA TYR A 44 13.86 -13.00 9.20
C TYR A 44 14.68 -13.13 7.91
N TYR A 45 15.76 -12.34 7.79
CA TYR A 45 16.67 -12.48 6.65
C TYR A 45 17.34 -13.86 6.63
N VAL A 46 17.82 -14.34 7.77
CA VAL A 46 18.40 -15.69 7.90
C VAL A 46 17.39 -16.77 7.54
N ARG A 47 16.12 -16.59 7.87
CA ARG A 47 15.03 -17.51 7.50
C ARG A 47 14.58 -17.40 6.03
N GLY A 48 15.18 -16.51 5.26
CA GLY A 48 14.97 -16.42 3.81
C GLY A 48 14.13 -15.23 3.34
N ALA A 49 13.62 -14.37 4.21
CA ALA A 49 12.95 -13.13 3.80
C ALA A 49 13.95 -12.20 3.09
N ARG A 50 13.47 -11.44 2.10
CA ARG A 50 14.29 -10.47 1.34
C ARG A 50 13.66 -9.08 1.32
N PHE A 51 12.40 -8.95 1.72
CA PHE A 51 11.75 -7.68 1.93
C PHE A 51 10.88 -7.70 3.18
N ALA A 52 10.61 -6.52 3.71
CA ALA A 52 9.71 -6.31 4.83
C ALA A 52 8.62 -5.31 4.46
N LYS A 53 7.49 -5.33 5.17
CA LYS A 53 6.40 -4.38 5.01
C LYS A 53 5.98 -3.81 6.37
N TRP A 54 5.71 -2.51 6.39
CA TRP A 54 5.18 -1.79 7.54
C TRP A 54 4.09 -0.82 7.09
N ARG A 55 2.93 -0.88 7.73
CA ARG A 55 1.76 -0.06 7.44
C ARG A 55 1.61 1.06 8.46
N ALA A 56 1.49 2.28 7.99
CA ALA A 56 0.96 3.40 8.76
C ALA A 56 -0.41 3.79 8.19
N VAL A 57 -1.32 4.27 9.03
CA VAL A 57 -2.71 4.58 8.64
C VAL A 57 -3.04 6.00 9.05
N LEU A 58 -3.54 6.77 8.08
CA LEU A 58 -4.03 8.12 8.28
C LEU A 58 -5.45 8.23 7.73
N GLN A 59 -6.29 8.96 8.43
CA GLN A 59 -7.70 9.16 8.06
C GLN A 59 -7.97 10.62 7.77
N ILE A 60 -8.66 10.90 6.67
CA ILE A 60 -9.13 12.25 6.33
C ILE A 60 -10.41 12.52 7.10
N THR A 61 -10.37 13.54 7.94
CA THR A 61 -11.53 14.05 8.69
C THR A 61 -11.61 15.56 8.55
N LYS A 62 -12.60 16.18 9.18
CA LYS A 62 -12.71 17.65 9.19
C LYS A 62 -11.46 18.33 9.77
N ASP A 63 -10.87 17.73 10.80
CA ASP A 63 -9.75 18.29 11.56
C ASP A 63 -8.44 17.46 11.42
N GLY A 64 -8.44 16.43 10.60
CA GLY A 64 -7.32 15.51 10.42
C GLY A 64 -7.05 15.09 8.98
N PRO A 65 -5.90 14.42 8.74
CA PRO A 65 -4.94 14.00 9.75
C PRO A 65 -4.21 15.19 10.39
N SER A 66 -3.99 15.11 11.73
CA SER A 66 -3.23 16.14 12.44
C SER A 66 -1.74 16.10 12.06
N ASP A 67 -1.05 17.24 12.21
CA ASP A 67 0.40 17.30 11.99
C ASP A 67 1.15 16.29 12.87
N LEU A 68 0.68 16.08 14.11
CA LEU A 68 1.24 15.07 15.00
C LEU A 68 1.15 13.67 14.43
N ALA A 69 -0.01 13.28 13.90
CA ALA A 69 -0.21 11.96 13.30
C ALA A 69 0.62 11.80 12.02
N VAL A 70 0.69 12.82 11.19
CA VAL A 70 1.51 12.80 9.97
C VAL A 70 2.99 12.63 10.31
N GLN A 71 3.52 13.41 11.24
CA GLN A 71 4.93 13.36 11.62
C GLN A 71 5.31 12.06 12.32
N GLU A 72 4.51 11.57 13.27
CA GLU A 72 4.77 10.31 13.98
C GLU A 72 4.81 9.13 13.00
N ASN A 73 3.82 9.04 12.10
CA ASN A 73 3.77 7.95 11.13
C ASN A 73 4.87 8.06 10.06
N ALA A 74 5.21 9.27 9.61
CA ALA A 74 6.34 9.49 8.69
C ALA A 74 7.66 9.08 9.33
N TRP A 75 7.90 9.49 10.57
CA TRP A 75 9.11 9.13 11.31
C TRP A 75 9.18 7.63 11.61
N GLY A 76 8.05 7.02 12.01
CA GLY A 76 7.93 5.58 12.24
C GLY A 76 8.26 4.75 11.01
N LEU A 77 7.72 5.14 9.83
CA LEU A 77 8.02 4.51 8.54
C LEU A 77 9.49 4.65 8.15
N ALA A 78 10.10 5.81 8.38
CA ALA A 78 11.51 6.04 8.08
C ALA A 78 12.45 5.22 8.99
N ARG A 79 12.19 5.19 10.30
CA ARG A 79 12.94 4.36 11.26
C ARG A 79 12.82 2.87 10.91
N TYR A 80 11.61 2.42 10.62
CA TYR A 80 11.39 1.05 10.15
C TYR A 80 12.23 0.75 8.90
N ALA A 81 12.13 1.60 7.88
CA ALA A 81 12.85 1.40 6.62
C ALA A 81 14.36 1.29 6.84
N ARG A 82 14.96 2.18 7.62
CA ARG A 82 16.37 2.13 7.95
C ARG A 82 16.75 0.87 8.73
N SER A 83 15.98 0.51 9.76
CA SER A 83 16.25 -0.68 10.59
C SER A 83 16.28 -1.98 9.77
N VAL A 84 15.35 -2.14 8.82
CA VAL A 84 15.30 -3.37 8.01
C VAL A 84 16.35 -3.37 6.90
N GLN A 85 16.76 -2.20 6.40
CA GLN A 85 17.89 -2.10 5.47
C GLN A 85 19.22 -2.53 6.14
N GLU A 86 19.44 -2.19 7.39
CA GLU A 86 20.60 -2.66 8.15
C GLU A 86 20.64 -4.18 8.28
N ALA A 87 19.49 -4.81 8.30
CA ALA A 87 19.35 -6.27 8.30
C ALA A 87 19.39 -6.90 6.89
N GLY A 88 19.56 -6.11 5.82
CA GLY A 88 19.62 -6.59 4.44
C GLY A 88 18.28 -6.84 3.77
N LEU A 89 17.17 -6.33 4.33
CA LEU A 89 15.82 -6.42 3.76
C LEU A 89 15.45 -5.15 2.99
N VAL A 90 14.72 -5.29 1.89
CA VAL A 90 14.11 -4.17 1.17
C VAL A 90 12.83 -3.73 1.91
N PRO A 91 12.72 -2.48 2.39
CA PRO A 91 11.51 -1.99 3.01
C PRO A 91 10.44 -1.63 1.97
N ILE A 92 9.22 -2.13 2.19
CA ILE A 92 8.00 -1.62 1.57
C ILE A 92 7.38 -0.63 2.55
N VAL A 93 7.42 0.65 2.20
CA VAL A 93 6.94 1.78 3.00
C VAL A 93 5.47 2.03 2.65
N GLU A 94 4.55 1.83 3.61
CA GLU A 94 3.11 1.87 3.35
C GLU A 94 2.39 2.98 4.13
N PRO A 95 2.41 4.24 3.65
CA PRO A 95 1.58 5.32 4.17
C PRO A 95 0.18 5.23 3.57
N GLU A 96 -0.73 4.52 4.22
CA GLU A 96 -2.10 4.36 3.75
C GLU A 96 -2.98 5.53 4.18
N ILE A 97 -3.62 6.16 3.22
CA ILE A 97 -4.74 7.08 3.46
C ILE A 97 -6.03 6.28 3.33
N LEU A 98 -6.82 6.23 4.41
CA LEU A 98 -8.10 5.52 4.41
C LEU A 98 -9.10 6.25 3.51
N MET A 99 -9.93 5.46 2.84
CA MET A 99 -11.04 6.00 2.03
C MET A 99 -12.31 6.24 2.86
N ASP A 100 -12.25 6.08 4.19
CA ASP A 100 -13.36 6.38 5.09
C ASP A 100 -13.67 7.87 5.02
N GLY A 101 -14.90 8.25 4.66
CA GLY A 101 -15.31 9.66 4.61
C GLY A 101 -16.12 10.03 3.39
N ASP A 102 -16.31 11.34 3.25
CA ASP A 102 -17.07 12.00 2.17
C ASP A 102 -16.23 13.07 1.44
N HIS A 103 -14.91 12.97 1.58
CA HIS A 103 -13.97 13.88 0.95
C HIS A 103 -13.85 13.63 -0.56
N SER A 104 -13.53 14.69 -1.30
CA SER A 104 -13.32 14.62 -2.74
C SER A 104 -11.94 14.01 -3.07
N ILE A 105 -11.77 13.58 -4.32
CA ILE A 105 -10.51 13.06 -4.84
C ILE A 105 -9.38 14.10 -4.76
N GLU A 106 -9.70 15.39 -4.93
CA GLU A 106 -8.73 16.49 -4.80
C GLU A 106 -8.26 16.66 -3.36
N THR A 107 -9.16 16.45 -2.38
CA THR A 107 -8.80 16.45 -0.97
C THR A 107 -7.86 15.29 -0.64
N THR A 108 -8.17 14.10 -1.13
CA THR A 108 -7.27 12.94 -0.99
C THR A 108 -5.89 13.22 -1.60
N SER A 109 -5.87 13.79 -2.82
CA SER A 109 -4.62 14.14 -3.51
C SER A 109 -3.74 15.06 -2.67
N LYS A 110 -4.31 16.14 -2.12
CA LYS A 110 -3.57 17.10 -1.27
C LYS A 110 -3.01 16.47 0.00
N ILE A 111 -3.83 15.69 0.69
CA ILE A 111 -3.41 15.02 1.92
C ILE A 111 -2.34 13.96 1.63
N GLN A 112 -2.52 13.19 0.57
CA GLN A 112 -1.57 12.16 0.16
C GLN A 112 -0.22 12.78 -0.24
N GLU A 113 -0.23 13.88 -0.98
CA GLU A 113 0.97 14.65 -1.34
C GLU A 113 1.70 15.12 -0.08
N HIS A 114 0.99 15.72 0.88
CA HIS A 114 1.56 16.16 2.16
C HIS A 114 2.18 15.00 2.94
N VAL A 115 1.42 13.92 3.16
CA VAL A 115 1.88 12.74 3.92
C VAL A 115 3.12 12.10 3.29
N ILE A 116 3.10 11.86 1.98
CA ILE A 116 4.23 11.21 1.29
C ILE A 116 5.47 12.12 1.30
N THR A 117 5.29 13.45 1.17
CA THR A 117 6.38 14.42 1.30
C THR A 117 7.04 14.33 2.68
N GLU A 118 6.28 14.30 3.75
CA GLU A 118 6.82 14.15 5.11
C GLU A 118 7.50 12.79 5.33
N VAL A 119 6.96 11.71 4.73
CA VAL A 119 7.61 10.39 4.75
C VAL A 119 8.99 10.43 4.11
N TYR A 120 9.14 11.01 2.92
CA TYR A 120 10.45 11.07 2.26
C TYR A 120 11.42 12.05 2.92
N LYS A 121 10.92 13.14 3.49
CA LYS A 121 11.71 14.00 4.37
C LYS A 121 12.26 13.22 5.58
N ALA A 122 11.43 12.47 6.25
CA ALA A 122 11.85 11.61 7.37
C ALA A 122 12.82 10.51 6.90
N CYS A 123 12.59 9.88 5.76
CA CYS A 123 13.50 8.90 5.18
C CYS A 123 14.90 9.47 4.94
N LYS A 124 14.98 10.69 4.39
CA LYS A 124 16.27 11.38 4.19
C LYS A 124 16.99 11.64 5.51
N LEU A 125 16.26 12.12 6.54
CA LEU A 125 16.84 12.39 7.86
C LEU A 125 17.32 11.12 8.58
N ASN A 126 16.67 9.98 8.33
CA ASN A 126 17.05 8.68 8.88
C ASN A 126 18.10 7.95 8.02
N GLY A 127 18.61 8.54 6.95
CA GLY A 127 19.62 7.95 6.08
C GLY A 127 19.14 6.70 5.34
N VAL A 128 17.85 6.65 4.99
CA VAL A 128 17.29 5.54 4.19
C VAL A 128 17.84 5.59 2.77
N TYR A 129 18.34 4.47 2.28
CA TYR A 129 18.77 4.29 0.89
C TYR A 129 17.53 4.11 0.01
N LEU A 130 17.11 5.17 -0.70
CA LEU A 130 15.82 5.20 -1.40
C LEU A 130 15.76 4.23 -2.58
N GLU A 131 16.87 4.02 -3.29
CA GLU A 131 16.97 3.08 -4.40
C GLU A 131 16.77 1.61 -3.95
N GLY A 132 16.87 1.35 -2.66
CA GLY A 132 16.61 0.06 -2.02
C GLY A 132 15.26 0.01 -1.31
N THR A 133 14.24 0.78 -1.74
CA THR A 133 12.90 0.82 -1.14
C THR A 133 11.81 0.55 -2.16
N LEU A 134 10.60 0.22 -1.70
CA LEU A 134 9.37 0.31 -2.48
C LEU A 134 8.35 1.16 -1.71
N LEU A 135 7.61 1.99 -2.43
CA LEU A 135 6.46 2.71 -1.86
C LEU A 135 5.18 1.87 -2.05
N LYS A 136 4.35 1.80 -1.01
CA LYS A 136 3.03 1.17 -1.09
C LYS A 136 1.92 2.16 -0.68
N PRO A 137 1.52 3.08 -1.56
CA PRO A 137 0.49 4.06 -1.26
C PRO A 137 -0.91 3.54 -1.58
N SER A 138 -1.93 4.23 -1.06
CA SER A 138 -3.29 4.17 -1.59
C SER A 138 -3.29 4.73 -3.02
N MET A 139 -4.21 4.27 -3.87
CA MET A 139 -4.62 5.02 -5.04
C MET A 139 -5.36 6.28 -4.61
N THR A 140 -5.27 7.36 -5.37
CA THR A 140 -5.94 8.62 -5.05
C THR A 140 -7.41 8.52 -5.47
N VAL A 141 -8.27 8.22 -4.52
CA VAL A 141 -9.72 8.07 -4.72
C VAL A 141 -10.49 8.99 -3.79
N SER A 142 -11.76 9.25 -4.08
CA SER A 142 -12.67 9.93 -3.17
C SER A 142 -13.03 9.08 -1.95
N GLY A 143 -13.61 9.69 -0.94
CA GLY A 143 -14.12 8.99 0.24
C GLY A 143 -15.24 8.01 -0.12
N SER A 144 -15.36 6.94 0.68
CA SER A 144 -16.30 5.83 0.45
C SER A 144 -17.79 6.22 0.44
N ARG A 145 -18.11 7.43 0.89
CA ARG A 145 -19.49 7.98 0.85
C ARG A 145 -19.73 8.91 -0.34
N VAL A 146 -18.75 9.09 -1.21
CA VAL A 146 -18.85 9.86 -2.45
C VAL A 146 -18.87 8.89 -3.63
N PRO A 147 -19.66 9.16 -4.69
CA PRO A 147 -19.62 8.32 -5.88
C PRO A 147 -18.21 8.16 -6.44
N ASP A 148 -17.89 6.95 -6.89
CA ASP A 148 -16.59 6.63 -7.47
C ASP A 148 -16.31 7.51 -8.71
N SER A 149 -15.07 7.96 -8.80
CA SER A 149 -14.56 8.55 -10.05
C SER A 149 -14.25 7.43 -11.06
N ASP A 150 -14.31 7.76 -12.35
CA ASP A 150 -13.92 6.81 -13.40
C ASP A 150 -12.41 6.46 -13.32
N ALA A 151 -12.06 5.32 -13.91
CA ALA A 151 -10.70 4.79 -13.83
C ALA A 151 -9.62 5.73 -14.39
N LYS A 152 -9.94 6.47 -15.44
CA LYS A 152 -9.00 7.44 -16.05
C LYS A 152 -8.75 8.63 -15.15
N THR A 153 -9.78 9.13 -14.47
CA THR A 153 -9.68 10.21 -13.50
C THR A 153 -8.83 9.78 -12.31
N VAL A 154 -9.10 8.60 -11.74
CA VAL A 154 -8.30 8.03 -10.64
C VAL A 154 -6.84 7.86 -11.06
N ALA A 155 -6.60 7.27 -12.23
CA ALA A 155 -5.24 7.05 -12.74
C ALA A 155 -4.47 8.35 -12.90
N LYS A 156 -5.04 9.34 -13.59
CA LYS A 156 -4.42 10.64 -13.81
C LYS A 156 -4.14 11.37 -12.49
N THR A 157 -5.11 11.40 -11.58
CA THR A 157 -4.94 12.08 -10.29
C THR A 157 -3.89 11.38 -9.44
N THR A 158 -3.89 10.04 -9.39
CA THR A 158 -2.89 9.28 -8.64
C THR A 158 -1.47 9.53 -9.17
N VAL A 159 -1.26 9.40 -10.47
CA VAL A 159 0.07 9.64 -11.08
C VAL A 159 0.51 11.08 -10.88
N ALA A 160 -0.37 12.06 -11.08
CA ALA A 160 -0.05 13.47 -10.87
C ALA A 160 0.33 13.78 -9.40
N THR A 161 -0.36 13.18 -8.43
CA THR A 161 -0.05 13.30 -7.01
C THR A 161 1.34 12.75 -6.71
N LEU A 162 1.62 11.53 -7.18
CA LEU A 162 2.90 10.85 -6.92
C LEU A 162 4.09 11.58 -7.57
N LEU A 163 3.92 12.15 -8.77
CA LEU A 163 4.96 12.93 -9.46
C LEU A 163 5.39 14.19 -8.68
N ARG A 164 4.54 14.72 -7.79
CA ARG A 164 4.87 15.88 -6.96
C ARG A 164 5.63 15.51 -5.68
N CYS A 165 5.50 14.28 -5.19
CA CYS A 165 5.98 13.96 -3.84
C CYS A 165 6.89 12.73 -3.75
N VAL A 166 6.97 11.88 -4.77
CA VAL A 166 7.81 10.67 -4.75
C VAL A 166 9.12 10.91 -5.50
N PRO A 167 10.29 10.73 -4.86
CA PRO A 167 11.57 10.84 -5.53
C PRO A 167 11.71 9.87 -6.70
N ALA A 168 12.28 10.36 -7.81
CA ALA A 168 12.51 9.53 -9.00
C ALA A 168 13.51 8.38 -8.78
N THR A 169 14.29 8.43 -7.69
CA THR A 169 15.25 7.40 -7.30
C THR A 169 14.60 6.16 -6.68
N VAL A 170 13.31 6.24 -6.28
CA VAL A 170 12.54 5.09 -5.80
C VAL A 170 12.28 4.16 -6.98
N PRO A 171 12.65 2.87 -6.92
CA PRO A 171 12.58 2.01 -8.10
C PRO A 171 11.16 1.57 -8.47
N GLY A 172 10.23 1.53 -7.50
CA GLY A 172 8.89 1.06 -7.77
C GLY A 172 7.84 1.47 -6.74
N ILE A 173 6.61 1.52 -7.23
CA ILE A 173 5.40 1.80 -6.46
C ILE A 173 4.46 0.61 -6.60
N VAL A 174 4.07 0.02 -5.47
CA VAL A 174 3.20 -1.16 -5.41
C VAL A 174 1.94 -0.80 -4.64
N PHE A 175 0.87 -0.47 -5.35
CA PHE A 175 -0.36 0.05 -4.75
C PHE A 175 -1.03 -0.95 -3.80
N LEU A 176 -1.60 -0.45 -2.71
CA LEU A 176 -2.57 -1.19 -1.93
C LEU A 176 -3.95 -1.13 -2.62
N SER A 177 -4.85 -2.05 -2.30
CA SER A 177 -6.22 -2.05 -2.84
C SER A 177 -7.22 -1.33 -1.95
N GLY A 178 -6.92 -1.16 -0.67
CA GLY A 178 -7.84 -0.53 0.29
C GLY A 178 -9.20 -1.23 0.31
N GLY A 179 -10.26 -0.48 0.08
CA GLY A 179 -11.65 -0.96 -0.04
C GLY A 179 -12.14 -1.14 -1.48
N LEU A 180 -11.28 -0.95 -2.49
CA LEU A 180 -11.63 -1.12 -3.89
C LEU A 180 -12.05 -2.56 -4.20
N SER A 181 -13.00 -2.72 -5.12
CA SER A 181 -13.32 -4.04 -5.66
C SER A 181 -12.12 -4.65 -6.38
N GLU A 182 -12.15 -5.96 -6.63
CA GLU A 182 -11.09 -6.64 -7.39
C GLU A 182 -10.91 -6.04 -8.78
N ASP A 183 -12.04 -5.69 -9.44
CA ASP A 183 -12.04 -5.10 -10.77
C ASP A 183 -11.55 -3.65 -10.76
N GLN A 184 -12.03 -2.81 -9.82
CA GLN A 184 -11.57 -1.43 -9.68
C GLN A 184 -10.06 -1.35 -9.46
N ALA A 185 -9.52 -2.16 -8.52
CA ALA A 185 -8.10 -2.16 -8.22
C ALA A 185 -7.25 -2.51 -9.46
N SER A 186 -7.67 -3.50 -10.24
CA SER A 186 -6.99 -3.90 -11.49
C SER A 186 -7.16 -2.86 -12.59
N SER A 187 -8.37 -2.32 -12.77
CA SER A 187 -8.67 -1.31 -13.80
C SER A 187 -7.89 -0.01 -13.57
N TYR A 188 -7.86 0.47 -12.33
CA TYR A 188 -7.14 1.71 -12.00
C TYR A 188 -5.64 1.56 -12.21
N LEU A 189 -5.05 0.43 -11.82
CA LEU A 189 -3.65 0.14 -12.08
C LEU A 189 -3.36 0.06 -13.58
N SER A 190 -4.23 -0.58 -14.35
CA SER A 190 -4.09 -0.71 -15.81
C SER A 190 -4.12 0.67 -16.48
N GLU A 191 -5.06 1.53 -16.11
CA GLU A 191 -5.15 2.90 -16.64
C GLU A 191 -3.94 3.75 -16.26
N MET A 192 -3.33 3.56 -15.09
CA MET A 192 -2.11 4.28 -14.69
C MET A 192 -0.93 4.02 -15.63
N GLN A 193 -0.84 2.81 -16.24
CA GLN A 193 0.21 2.48 -17.20
C GLN A 193 0.12 3.32 -18.49
N HIS A 194 -1.04 3.96 -18.74
CA HIS A 194 -1.30 4.78 -19.93
C HIS A 194 -1.25 6.28 -19.68
N VAL A 195 -0.98 6.73 -18.46
CA VAL A 195 -0.98 8.18 -18.13
C VAL A 195 0.23 8.91 -18.70
N GLY A 196 1.29 8.21 -19.05
CA GLY A 196 2.54 8.75 -19.58
C GLY A 196 3.77 8.17 -18.88
N ASP A 197 4.95 8.67 -19.25
CA ASP A 197 6.20 8.20 -18.68
C ASP A 197 6.33 8.62 -17.22
N VAL A 198 6.60 7.65 -16.36
CA VAL A 198 6.88 7.85 -14.93
C VAL A 198 8.22 7.21 -14.59
N PRO A 199 8.97 7.73 -13.59
CA PRO A 199 10.30 7.20 -13.27
C PRO A 199 10.28 5.87 -12.51
N TRP A 200 9.11 5.39 -12.09
CA TRP A 200 8.94 4.18 -11.27
C TRP A 200 8.26 3.06 -12.02
N ASN A 201 8.54 1.83 -11.67
CA ASN A 201 7.68 0.71 -12.04
C ASN A 201 6.40 0.75 -11.21
N LEU A 202 5.24 0.79 -11.86
CA LEU A 202 3.94 0.73 -11.20
C LEU A 202 3.43 -0.71 -11.17
N SER A 203 3.09 -1.21 -9.99
CA SER A 203 2.63 -2.57 -9.78
C SER A 203 1.68 -2.64 -8.58
N PHE A 204 1.41 -3.82 -8.08
CA PHE A 204 0.44 -4.05 -7.03
C PHE A 204 1.03 -4.79 -5.82
N SER A 205 0.45 -4.53 -4.66
CA SER A 205 0.61 -5.31 -3.42
C SER A 205 -0.75 -5.43 -2.75
N PHE A 206 -1.67 -6.09 -3.44
CA PHE A 206 -3.07 -6.22 -3.04
C PHE A 206 -3.24 -7.31 -1.98
N GLY A 207 -4.06 -7.00 -0.97
CA GLY A 207 -4.58 -7.98 -0.04
C GLY A 207 -5.96 -8.47 -0.52
N ARG A 208 -7.01 -7.74 -0.14
CA ARG A 208 -8.40 -8.11 -0.45
C ARG A 208 -8.66 -8.29 -1.94
N ALA A 209 -8.21 -7.37 -2.78
CA ALA A 209 -8.41 -7.45 -4.23
C ALA A 209 -7.65 -8.59 -4.94
N LEU A 210 -6.74 -9.28 -4.25
CA LEU A 210 -6.11 -10.51 -4.74
C LEU A 210 -6.76 -11.76 -4.15
N GLN A 211 -7.22 -11.71 -2.91
CA GLN A 211 -7.54 -12.90 -2.13
C GLN A 211 -9.05 -13.12 -1.90
N HIS A 212 -9.90 -12.12 -2.12
CA HIS A 212 -11.33 -12.22 -1.79
C HIS A 212 -12.03 -13.36 -2.53
N SER A 213 -11.96 -13.39 -3.85
CA SER A 213 -12.54 -14.46 -4.68
C SER A 213 -11.92 -15.82 -4.36
N CYS A 214 -10.62 -15.86 -4.05
CA CYS A 214 -9.95 -17.09 -3.63
C CYS A 214 -10.52 -17.63 -2.31
N LEU A 215 -10.63 -16.80 -1.29
CA LEU A 215 -11.17 -17.19 0.01
C LEU A 215 -12.63 -17.59 -0.08
N LYS A 216 -13.43 -16.89 -0.88
CA LYS A 216 -14.83 -17.21 -1.15
C LYS A 216 -14.98 -18.58 -1.85
N ALA A 217 -14.18 -18.82 -2.88
CA ALA A 217 -14.19 -20.09 -3.61
C ALA A 217 -13.66 -21.26 -2.77
N TRP A 218 -12.64 -21.03 -1.96
CA TRP A 218 -12.11 -22.03 -1.05
C TRP A 218 -13.13 -22.45 0.04
N GLY A 219 -13.82 -21.47 0.65
CA GLY A 219 -14.84 -21.69 1.70
C GLY A 219 -14.39 -22.59 2.86
N GLY A 220 -13.05 -22.77 3.03
CA GLY A 220 -12.47 -23.69 4.03
C GLY A 220 -12.37 -25.15 3.58
N THR A 221 -12.91 -25.54 2.44
CA THR A 221 -13.06 -26.95 2.02
C THR A 221 -12.63 -27.25 0.58
N ASP A 222 -12.86 -26.34 -0.39
CA ASP A 222 -12.51 -26.55 -1.79
C ASP A 222 -11.16 -25.89 -2.16
N GLU A 223 -10.08 -26.59 -1.86
CA GLU A 223 -8.72 -26.12 -2.14
C GLU A 223 -8.48 -25.87 -3.64
N LYS A 224 -9.04 -26.72 -4.52
CA LYS A 224 -8.84 -26.57 -5.98
C LYS A 224 -9.54 -25.35 -6.53
N ALA A 225 -10.78 -25.06 -6.09
CA ALA A 225 -11.49 -23.84 -6.46
C ALA A 225 -10.76 -22.60 -5.96
N GLY A 226 -10.27 -22.61 -4.71
CA GLY A 226 -9.47 -21.54 -4.15
C GLY A 226 -8.18 -21.28 -4.95
N GLN A 227 -7.41 -22.32 -5.28
CA GLN A 227 -6.19 -22.21 -6.09
C GLN A 227 -6.47 -21.64 -7.48
N LYS A 228 -7.53 -22.10 -8.13
CA LYS A 228 -7.95 -21.59 -9.45
C LYS A 228 -8.28 -20.11 -9.39
N ALA A 229 -9.11 -19.70 -8.44
CA ALA A 229 -9.50 -18.30 -8.27
C ALA A 229 -8.29 -17.40 -7.95
N LEU A 230 -7.34 -17.86 -7.11
CA LEU A 230 -6.12 -17.11 -6.83
C LEU A 230 -5.28 -16.91 -8.09
N LEU A 231 -5.12 -17.95 -8.91
CA LEU A 231 -4.36 -17.88 -10.16
C LEU A 231 -5.01 -16.91 -11.15
N GLU A 232 -6.34 -16.93 -11.28
CA GLU A 232 -7.09 -16.00 -12.13
C GLU A 232 -6.89 -14.55 -11.69
N ARG A 233 -7.00 -14.27 -10.38
CA ARG A 233 -6.74 -12.92 -9.84
C ARG A 233 -5.27 -12.50 -10.01
N ALA A 234 -4.33 -13.39 -9.78
CA ALA A 234 -2.91 -13.09 -9.99
C ALA A 234 -2.61 -12.74 -11.45
N LYS A 235 -3.19 -13.45 -12.41
CA LYS A 235 -3.09 -13.13 -13.84
C LYS A 235 -3.71 -11.78 -14.18
N ALA A 236 -4.93 -11.50 -13.69
CA ALA A 236 -5.61 -10.23 -13.89
C ALA A 236 -4.78 -9.04 -13.38
N ASN A 237 -4.24 -9.15 -12.16
CA ASN A 237 -3.40 -8.12 -11.58
C ASN A 237 -2.04 -7.98 -12.32
N SER A 238 -1.47 -9.07 -12.81
CA SER A 238 -0.29 -9.03 -13.67
C SER A 238 -0.59 -8.30 -14.98
N MET A 239 -1.71 -8.60 -15.64
CA MET A 239 -2.15 -7.88 -16.85
C MET A 239 -2.34 -6.38 -16.58
N ALA A 240 -2.90 -6.03 -15.42
CA ALA A 240 -3.05 -4.64 -15.00
C ALA A 240 -1.71 -3.91 -14.86
N SER A 241 -0.67 -4.57 -14.34
CA SER A 241 0.67 -3.96 -14.22
C SER A 241 1.38 -3.76 -15.57
N TYR A 242 0.85 -4.34 -16.65
CA TYR A 242 1.30 -4.09 -18.04
C TYR A 242 0.32 -3.21 -18.84
N GLY A 243 -0.75 -2.70 -18.23
CA GLY A 243 -1.73 -1.86 -18.91
C GLY A 243 -2.65 -2.62 -19.89
N VAL A 244 -2.76 -3.93 -19.78
CA VAL A 244 -3.54 -4.77 -20.71
C VAL A 244 -4.69 -5.51 -20.01
N TYR A 245 -5.12 -5.03 -18.86
CA TYR A 245 -6.27 -5.57 -18.17
C TYR A 245 -7.56 -5.03 -18.79
N GLU A 246 -8.48 -5.93 -19.09
CA GLU A 246 -9.83 -5.60 -19.56
C GLU A 246 -10.82 -5.73 -18.39
N PRO A 247 -11.56 -4.65 -18.04
CA PRO A 247 -12.53 -4.69 -16.96
C PRO A 247 -13.60 -5.76 -17.17
N GLN A 248 -13.92 -6.50 -16.12
CA GLN A 248 -14.95 -7.56 -16.13
C GLN A 248 -16.33 -7.07 -15.67
N GLY A 249 -16.42 -5.79 -15.31
CA GLY A 249 -17.60 -5.16 -14.73
C GLY A 249 -17.44 -4.80 -13.25
N SER A 250 -18.40 -4.06 -12.70
CA SER A 250 -18.35 -3.62 -11.30
C SER A 250 -18.43 -4.82 -10.35
N GLY A 251 -17.31 -5.16 -9.75
CA GLY A 251 -17.24 -6.13 -8.65
C GLY A 251 -17.82 -5.58 -7.34
N GLU A 252 -18.09 -6.46 -6.39
CA GLU A 252 -18.50 -6.09 -5.04
C GLU A 252 -17.41 -5.24 -4.36
N SER A 253 -17.81 -4.11 -3.74
CA SER A 253 -16.90 -3.29 -2.94
C SER A 253 -16.35 -4.10 -1.77
N LEU A 254 -15.03 -4.02 -1.55
CA LEU A 254 -14.35 -4.70 -0.45
C LEU A 254 -14.06 -3.74 0.71
N PHE A 255 -14.73 -2.60 0.73
CA PHE A 255 -14.59 -1.61 1.78
C PHE A 255 -15.07 -2.16 3.13
N VAL A 256 -14.26 -1.93 4.15
CA VAL A 256 -14.58 -2.19 5.55
C VAL A 256 -14.20 -0.95 6.33
N SER A 257 -15.18 -0.31 6.97
CA SER A 257 -14.94 0.90 7.79
C SER A 257 -13.95 0.63 8.90
N ASP A 258 -13.08 1.59 9.17
CA ASP A 258 -12.05 1.54 10.23
C ASP A 258 -11.22 0.24 10.22
N TYR A 259 -10.86 -0.24 9.04
CA TYR A 259 -10.18 -1.52 8.88
C TYR A 259 -8.85 -1.58 9.63
N LYS A 260 -8.82 -2.42 10.67
CA LYS A 260 -7.65 -2.68 11.53
C LYS A 260 -7.22 -4.14 11.38
N TYR A 261 -5.93 -4.39 11.14
CA TYR A 261 -5.33 -5.73 11.20
C TYR A 261 -3.89 -5.66 11.67
#